data_6c1af513eb8486d43356ebec98e8cfa2
#
_entry.id   6c1af513eb8486d43356ebec98e8cfa2
#
_cell.length_a   1.000
_cell.length_b   1.000
_cell.length_c   1.000
_cell.angle_alpha   90.00
_cell.angle_beta   90.00
_cell.angle_gamma   90.00
#
_symmetry.space_group_name_H-M   'P 1'
#
loop_
_entity.id
_entity.type
_entity.pdbx_description
1 polymer ?
#
loop_
_entity_poly.entity_id
_entity_poly.type
_entity_poly.pdbx_seq_one_letter_code
_entity_poly.pdbx_strand_id
1 'polypeptide(L)'
;MRSDLIPHLDSKGYAVIYVDLWADRSADPADLIISRIKIALEQHDGLISRMRKKSPVNRVGVLGFSVGLKESGPWSGTIAEALEDLIKATDKDLVVIIDEAQQAVETDAGLNAMFALKAARDAINQAPGDRHLYLLMTGSHRDKLSTLVQNRQAPFFGGIVRPFPPLGSSYIASMVARVNESLADSAKLAPEDLEAAFEVVGRRPELLTDCLRDLIFAPEGAGPEALRRIASERKVQTEIDTLSEIASMTPLQQGILRIMARKGLAFQPFSEETREALKDAHRGRMPAVTTVQTALLALREKGFVWRREYGQYILDNADIAVALARSDGD
;
A
#
# COMPACT_ATOMS: atom_id res chain seq x y z
N MET A 1 -9.95 -1.75 -4.61
CA MET A 1 -9.55 -1.15 -5.90
C MET A 1 -10.40 -1.65 -7.04
N ARG A 2 -10.34 -2.94 -7.40
CA ARG A 2 -10.99 -3.48 -8.62
C ARG A 2 -12.51 -3.41 -8.59
N SER A 3 -13.15 -3.61 -7.44
CA SER A 3 -14.60 -3.64 -7.28
C SER A 3 -15.25 -2.27 -7.09
N ASP A 4 -14.48 -1.26 -6.69
CA ASP A 4 -15.05 0.03 -6.28
C ASP A 4 -14.46 1.20 -7.09
N LEU A 5 -13.13 1.39 -7.02
CA LEU A 5 -12.48 2.55 -7.63
C LEU A 5 -12.50 2.49 -9.16
N ILE A 6 -12.16 1.33 -9.76
CA ILE A 6 -12.10 1.21 -11.23
C ILE A 6 -13.49 1.44 -11.84
N PRO A 7 -14.59 0.77 -11.41
CA PRO A 7 -15.92 1.06 -11.92
C PRO A 7 -16.35 2.51 -11.71
N HIS A 8 -15.95 3.12 -10.60
CA HIS A 8 -16.25 4.53 -10.35
C HIS A 8 -15.52 5.45 -11.35
N LEU A 9 -14.24 5.23 -11.61
CA LEU A 9 -13.47 5.99 -12.58
C LEU A 9 -14.03 5.82 -14.00
N ASP A 10 -14.37 4.59 -14.40
CA ASP A 10 -15.00 4.30 -15.69
C ASP A 10 -16.34 5.04 -15.84
N SER A 11 -17.16 5.07 -14.78
CA SER A 11 -18.44 5.82 -14.76
C SER A 11 -18.26 7.33 -14.87
N LYS A 12 -17.08 7.84 -14.50
CA LYS A 12 -16.68 9.25 -14.65
C LYS A 12 -16.03 9.56 -15.99
N GLY A 13 -15.88 8.55 -16.86
CA GLY A 13 -15.36 8.73 -18.22
C GLY A 13 -13.84 8.63 -18.32
N TYR A 14 -13.14 8.14 -17.30
CA TYR A 14 -11.71 7.86 -17.38
C TYR A 14 -11.45 6.52 -18.07
N ALA A 15 -10.32 6.41 -18.77
CA ALA A 15 -9.73 5.13 -19.14
C ALA A 15 -8.80 4.68 -17.99
N VAL A 16 -8.79 3.39 -17.64
CA VAL A 16 -8.05 2.91 -16.48
C VAL A 16 -7.13 1.75 -16.86
N ILE A 17 -5.85 1.85 -16.49
CA ILE A 17 -4.91 0.74 -16.49
C ILE A 17 -4.61 0.40 -15.03
N TYR A 18 -4.87 -0.86 -14.64
CA TYR A 18 -4.57 -1.37 -13.30
C TYR A 18 -3.43 -2.38 -13.35
N VAL A 19 -2.40 -2.10 -12.58
CA VAL A 19 -1.21 -2.93 -12.40
C VAL A 19 -1.12 -3.33 -10.94
N ASP A 20 -1.07 -4.62 -10.66
CA ASP A 20 -0.85 -5.18 -9.34
C ASP A 20 0.57 -5.79 -9.33
N LEU A 21 1.49 -5.17 -8.61
CA LEU A 21 2.89 -5.62 -8.56
C LEU A 21 3.10 -6.85 -7.66
N TRP A 22 2.05 -7.29 -6.96
CA TRP A 22 2.06 -8.55 -6.20
C TRP A 22 1.40 -9.71 -6.93
N ALA A 23 0.81 -9.46 -8.10
CA ALA A 23 0.12 -10.51 -8.87
C ALA A 23 1.05 -11.67 -9.25
N ASP A 24 2.33 -11.38 -9.49
CA ASP A 24 3.40 -12.37 -9.69
C ASP A 24 4.68 -11.88 -9.02
N ARG A 25 5.02 -12.49 -7.89
CA ARG A 25 6.20 -12.13 -7.08
C ARG A 25 7.52 -12.59 -7.70
N SER A 26 7.48 -13.43 -8.72
CA SER A 26 8.65 -13.90 -9.46
C SER A 26 8.99 -13.03 -10.68
N ALA A 27 8.03 -12.22 -11.14
CA ALA A 27 8.21 -11.31 -12.27
C ALA A 27 8.86 -10.00 -11.82
N ASP A 28 9.68 -9.38 -12.68
CA ASP A 28 10.17 -8.02 -12.43
C ASP A 28 9.00 -7.02 -12.48
N PRO A 29 8.91 -6.08 -11.52
CA PRO A 29 7.88 -5.05 -11.53
C PRO A 29 7.75 -4.27 -12.83
N ALA A 30 8.88 -4.03 -13.54
CA ALA A 30 8.86 -3.39 -14.85
C ALA A 30 8.11 -4.20 -15.89
N ASP A 31 8.30 -5.51 -15.89
CA ASP A 31 7.63 -6.42 -16.85
C ASP A 31 6.12 -6.45 -16.60
N LEU A 32 5.69 -6.41 -15.33
CA LEU A 32 4.27 -6.34 -14.99
C LEU A 32 3.63 -5.02 -15.47
N ILE A 33 4.31 -3.89 -15.28
CA ILE A 33 3.84 -2.58 -15.76
C ILE A 33 3.73 -2.60 -17.28
N ILE A 34 4.80 -3.01 -17.96
CA ILE A 34 4.87 -3.06 -19.42
C ILE A 34 3.80 -3.99 -20.00
N SER A 35 3.61 -5.17 -19.42
CA SER A 35 2.63 -6.14 -19.89
C SER A 35 1.19 -5.60 -19.81
N ARG A 36 0.85 -4.88 -18.74
CA ARG A 36 -0.48 -4.29 -18.59
C ARG A 36 -0.73 -3.14 -19.58
N ILE A 37 0.28 -2.33 -19.86
CA ILE A 37 0.19 -1.29 -20.90
C ILE A 37 0.03 -1.95 -22.28
N LYS A 38 0.76 -3.03 -22.58
CA LYS A 38 0.61 -3.78 -23.85
C LYS A 38 -0.79 -4.35 -24.01
N ILE A 39 -1.34 -4.99 -22.98
CA ILE A 39 -2.71 -5.52 -23.01
C ILE A 39 -3.71 -4.41 -23.30
N ALA A 40 -3.58 -3.25 -22.68
CA ALA A 40 -4.44 -2.11 -22.95
C ALA A 40 -4.32 -1.59 -24.39
N LEU A 41 -3.10 -1.57 -24.94
CA LEU A 41 -2.86 -1.22 -26.35
C LEU A 41 -3.52 -2.22 -27.31
N GLU A 42 -3.39 -3.51 -27.05
CA GLU A 42 -3.97 -4.59 -27.89
C GLU A 42 -5.50 -4.48 -27.93
N GLN A 43 -6.15 -4.15 -26.85
CA GLN A 43 -7.60 -3.92 -26.80
C GLN A 43 -8.05 -2.77 -27.71
N HIS A 44 -7.17 -1.84 -28.04
CA HIS A 44 -7.43 -0.66 -28.88
C HIS A 44 -6.66 -0.68 -30.20
N ASP A 45 -5.97 -1.78 -30.57
CA ASP A 45 -5.07 -1.85 -31.74
C ASP A 45 -5.74 -1.42 -33.04
N GLY A 46 -6.98 -1.81 -33.26
CA GLY A 46 -7.74 -1.41 -34.45
C GLY A 46 -7.94 0.12 -34.59
N LEU A 47 -8.06 0.83 -33.49
CA LEU A 47 -8.17 2.30 -33.46
C LEU A 47 -6.80 2.95 -33.61
N ILE A 48 -5.81 2.46 -32.86
CA ILE A 48 -4.42 2.96 -32.88
C ILE A 48 -3.81 2.81 -34.27
N SER A 49 -3.99 1.66 -34.93
CA SER A 49 -3.51 1.40 -36.28
C SER A 49 -4.13 2.33 -37.32
N ARG A 50 -5.41 2.68 -37.19
CA ARG A 50 -6.08 3.66 -38.07
C ARG A 50 -5.55 5.07 -37.87
N MET A 51 -5.27 5.47 -36.63
CA MET A 51 -4.74 6.79 -36.32
C MET A 51 -3.32 6.97 -36.84
N ARG A 52 -2.45 5.98 -36.67
CA ARG A 52 -1.06 6.01 -37.15
C ARG A 52 -0.99 6.11 -38.69
N LYS A 53 -1.93 5.48 -39.41
CA LYS A 53 -2.01 5.61 -40.88
C LYS A 53 -2.42 7.01 -41.34
N LYS A 54 -3.16 7.77 -40.52
CA LYS A 54 -3.67 9.12 -40.86
C LYS A 54 -2.69 10.25 -40.52
N SER A 55 -1.75 10.05 -39.65
CA SER A 55 -0.78 11.07 -39.21
C SER A 55 0.62 10.45 -39.08
N PRO A 56 1.47 10.52 -40.11
CA PRO A 56 2.89 10.22 -39.97
C PRO A 56 3.56 11.36 -39.19
N VAL A 57 3.55 11.28 -37.85
CA VAL A 57 4.20 12.27 -37.00
C VAL A 57 5.68 11.96 -36.86
N ASN A 58 6.54 12.92 -37.16
CA ASN A 58 7.96 12.90 -36.85
C ASN A 58 8.17 12.74 -35.35
N ARG A 59 8.80 11.63 -34.95
CA ARG A 59 9.11 11.31 -33.57
C ARG A 59 10.25 12.20 -33.07
N VAL A 60 9.97 13.11 -32.18
CA VAL A 60 10.98 13.78 -31.37
C VAL A 60 11.21 12.89 -30.15
N GLY A 61 12.33 12.19 -30.10
CA GLY A 61 12.72 11.39 -28.96
C GLY A 61 12.97 12.28 -27.74
N VAL A 62 12.23 12.07 -26.66
CA VAL A 62 12.55 12.66 -25.36
C VAL A 62 13.78 11.94 -24.82
N LEU A 63 14.89 12.64 -24.79
CA LEU A 63 16.18 12.19 -24.27
C LEU A 63 16.06 11.80 -22.78
N GLY A 64 16.44 10.54 -22.48
CA GLY A 64 16.97 10.22 -21.16
C GLY A 64 16.58 8.90 -20.53
N PHE A 65 15.36 8.38 -20.64
CA PHE A 65 14.99 7.08 -20.04
C PHE A 65 13.99 6.34 -20.93
N SER A 66 14.52 5.55 -21.86
CA SER A 66 13.72 4.64 -22.68
C SER A 66 13.78 3.24 -22.06
N VAL A 67 12.82 2.91 -21.19
CA VAL A 67 12.48 1.50 -20.98
C VAL A 67 11.75 1.07 -22.26
N GLY A 68 12.47 0.46 -23.19
CA GLY A 68 11.90 -0.03 -24.44
C GLY A 68 10.99 -1.22 -24.18
N LEU A 69 9.79 -1.19 -24.77
CA LEU A 69 8.92 -2.35 -24.83
C LEU A 69 9.59 -3.37 -25.76
N LYS A 70 10.38 -4.31 -25.19
CA LYS A 70 11.09 -5.35 -25.94
C LYS A 70 10.14 -6.20 -26.77
N GLU A 71 10.64 -6.61 -27.93
CA GLU A 71 9.97 -7.32 -29.00
C GLU A 71 9.28 -8.63 -28.56
N SER A 72 7.94 -8.57 -28.42
CA SER A 72 7.08 -9.75 -28.51
C SER A 72 5.62 -9.35 -28.82
N GLY A 73 5.42 -8.40 -29.75
CA GLY A 73 4.08 -7.97 -30.17
C GLY A 73 4.13 -6.89 -31.24
N PRO A 74 2.97 -6.50 -31.81
CA PRO A 74 2.89 -5.54 -32.93
C PRO A 74 3.28 -4.10 -32.55
N TRP A 75 3.62 -3.83 -31.30
CA TRP A 75 3.97 -2.50 -30.82
C TRP A 75 5.41 -2.42 -30.30
N SER A 76 6.20 -1.54 -30.89
CA SER A 76 7.57 -1.21 -30.46
C SER A 76 7.68 0.30 -30.25
N GLY A 77 7.84 0.75 -29.00
CA GLY A 77 7.92 2.15 -28.65
C GLY A 77 8.24 2.36 -27.18
N THR A 78 8.16 3.60 -26.71
CA THR A 78 8.36 3.97 -25.32
C THR A 78 7.04 3.86 -24.54
N ILE A 79 7.12 3.78 -23.20
CA ILE A 79 5.93 3.86 -22.32
C ILE A 79 5.14 5.15 -22.60
N ALA A 80 5.82 6.27 -22.82
CA ALA A 80 5.18 7.55 -23.12
C ALA A 80 4.35 7.50 -24.41
N GLU A 81 4.91 6.98 -25.50
CA GLU A 81 4.20 6.82 -26.77
C GLU A 81 3.00 5.88 -26.64
N ALA A 82 3.16 4.79 -25.86
CA ALA A 82 2.09 3.85 -25.59
C ALA A 82 0.89 4.48 -24.90
N LEU A 83 1.15 5.24 -23.84
CA LEU A 83 0.11 5.92 -23.05
C LEU A 83 -0.53 7.07 -23.83
N GLU A 84 0.25 7.79 -24.64
CA GLU A 84 -0.27 8.82 -25.54
C GLU A 84 -1.20 8.24 -26.63
N ASP A 85 -0.81 7.13 -27.24
CA ASP A 85 -1.63 6.42 -28.22
C ASP A 85 -2.95 5.92 -27.61
N LEU A 86 -2.94 5.44 -26.35
CA LEU A 86 -4.14 5.04 -25.63
C LEU A 86 -5.07 6.22 -25.35
N ILE A 87 -4.54 7.35 -24.91
CA ILE A 87 -5.31 8.58 -24.68
C ILE A 87 -5.98 9.03 -25.99
N LYS A 88 -5.22 9.05 -27.09
CA LYS A 88 -5.76 9.42 -28.42
C LYS A 88 -6.82 8.43 -28.91
N ALA A 89 -6.61 7.14 -28.68
CA ALA A 89 -7.55 6.09 -29.13
C ALA A 89 -8.85 6.10 -28.34
N THR A 90 -8.79 6.38 -27.02
CA THR A 90 -9.97 6.38 -26.16
C THR A 90 -10.67 7.72 -26.11
N ASP A 91 -9.98 8.80 -26.46
CA ASP A 91 -10.41 10.20 -26.26
C ASP A 91 -10.83 10.48 -24.80
N LYS A 92 -10.11 9.87 -23.84
CA LYS A 92 -10.38 10.00 -22.41
C LYS A 92 -9.11 10.36 -21.66
N ASP A 93 -9.29 10.97 -20.48
CA ASP A 93 -8.23 11.02 -19.49
C ASP A 93 -7.85 9.60 -19.07
N LEU A 94 -6.56 9.35 -18.90
CA LEU A 94 -6.03 8.04 -18.54
C LEU A 94 -5.55 8.02 -17.09
N VAL A 95 -5.99 7.03 -16.34
CA VAL A 95 -5.51 6.77 -14.98
C VAL A 95 -4.73 5.45 -14.97
N VAL A 96 -3.45 5.52 -14.64
CA VAL A 96 -2.64 4.33 -14.37
C VAL A 96 -2.58 4.13 -12.86
N ILE A 97 -3.15 3.02 -12.40
CA ILE A 97 -3.15 2.62 -10.99
C ILE A 97 -2.08 1.54 -10.82
N ILE A 98 -1.12 1.80 -9.92
CA ILE A 98 -0.09 0.83 -9.56
C ILE A 98 -0.32 0.45 -8.10
N ASP A 99 -0.80 -0.76 -7.89
CA ASP A 99 -1.02 -1.34 -6.58
C ASP A 99 0.26 -2.02 -6.09
N GLU A 100 0.56 -1.89 -4.81
CA GLU A 100 1.81 -2.34 -4.18
C GLU A 100 3.07 -1.70 -4.84
N ALA A 101 2.99 -0.41 -5.17
CA ALA A 101 4.01 0.33 -5.91
C ALA A 101 5.40 0.31 -5.25
N GLN A 102 5.48 0.04 -3.93
CA GLN A 102 6.77 -0.15 -3.25
C GLN A 102 7.57 -1.34 -3.79
N GLN A 103 6.95 -2.29 -4.48
CA GLN A 103 7.68 -3.41 -5.11
C GLN A 103 8.59 -2.91 -6.24
N ALA A 104 8.23 -1.80 -6.89
CA ALA A 104 9.04 -1.25 -7.97
C ALA A 104 10.41 -0.71 -7.51
N VAL A 105 10.59 -0.42 -6.21
CA VAL A 105 11.91 0.03 -5.69
C VAL A 105 12.83 -1.12 -5.31
N GLU A 106 12.38 -2.36 -5.41
CA GLU A 106 13.19 -3.56 -5.10
C GLU A 106 14.18 -3.89 -6.24
N THR A 107 13.91 -3.42 -7.47
CA THR A 107 14.78 -3.66 -8.64
C THR A 107 15.09 -2.36 -9.38
N ASP A 108 16.29 -2.30 -9.99
CA ASP A 108 16.67 -1.15 -10.84
C ASP A 108 15.72 -1.00 -12.04
N ALA A 109 15.26 -2.11 -12.62
CA ALA A 109 14.34 -2.08 -13.75
C ALA A 109 12.96 -1.54 -13.33
N GLY A 110 12.44 -1.94 -12.16
CA GLY A 110 11.22 -1.41 -11.59
C GLY A 110 11.32 0.09 -11.31
N LEU A 111 12.42 0.53 -10.71
CA LEU A 111 12.66 1.95 -10.46
C LEU A 111 12.74 2.75 -11.77
N ASN A 112 13.42 2.23 -12.79
CA ASN A 112 13.50 2.84 -14.12
C ASN A 112 12.12 2.94 -14.79
N ALA A 113 11.25 1.93 -14.62
CA ALA A 113 9.87 1.98 -15.10
C ALA A 113 9.06 3.11 -14.42
N MET A 114 9.28 3.35 -13.12
CA MET A 114 8.67 4.49 -12.40
C MET A 114 9.15 5.84 -12.95
N PHE A 115 10.44 5.99 -13.27
CA PHE A 115 10.95 7.18 -13.94
C PHE A 115 10.35 7.37 -15.33
N ALA A 116 10.19 6.29 -16.10
CA ALA A 116 9.58 6.34 -17.43
C ALA A 116 8.09 6.76 -17.34
N LEU A 117 7.34 6.25 -16.36
CA LEU A 117 5.95 6.66 -16.10
C LEU A 117 5.85 8.15 -15.71
N LYS A 118 6.78 8.62 -14.86
CA LYS A 118 6.85 10.05 -14.53
C LYS A 118 7.11 10.89 -15.78
N ALA A 119 8.10 10.52 -16.56
CA ALA A 119 8.45 11.24 -17.80
C ALA A 119 7.25 11.25 -18.79
N ALA A 120 6.56 10.13 -18.93
CA ALA A 120 5.34 10.03 -19.74
C ALA A 120 4.24 10.97 -19.25
N ARG A 121 3.96 10.97 -17.95
CA ARG A 121 2.97 11.88 -17.35
C ARG A 121 3.33 13.35 -17.60
N ASP A 122 4.57 13.71 -17.36
CA ASP A 122 5.02 15.08 -17.49
C ASP A 122 4.96 15.54 -18.96
N ALA A 123 5.38 14.69 -19.92
CA ALA A 123 5.30 14.98 -21.35
C ALA A 123 3.85 15.14 -21.83
N ILE A 124 2.96 14.22 -21.45
CA ILE A 124 1.55 14.24 -21.86
C ILE A 124 0.83 15.46 -21.27
N ASN A 125 1.02 15.72 -19.97
CA ASN A 125 0.30 16.78 -19.27
C ASN A 125 0.83 18.20 -19.57
N GLN A 126 2.04 18.31 -20.14
CA GLN A 126 2.59 19.60 -20.60
C GLN A 126 2.33 19.84 -22.10
N ALA A 127 1.95 18.82 -22.83
CA ALA A 127 1.60 18.97 -24.25
C ALA A 127 0.28 19.75 -24.41
N PRO A 128 0.10 20.50 -25.51
CA PRO A 128 -1.17 21.11 -25.83
C PRO A 128 -2.26 20.03 -26.04
N GLY A 129 -3.32 20.08 -25.23
CA GLY A 129 -4.44 19.14 -25.30
C GLY A 129 -5.31 19.17 -24.05
N ASP A 130 -6.52 18.62 -24.15
CA ASP A 130 -7.52 18.62 -23.07
C ASP A 130 -7.51 17.29 -22.28
N ARG A 131 -6.63 16.36 -22.63
CA ARG A 131 -6.54 15.04 -22.00
C ARG A 131 -5.29 14.91 -21.17
N HIS A 132 -5.42 14.23 -20.02
CA HIS A 132 -4.37 14.12 -19.02
C HIS A 132 -4.08 12.67 -18.65
N LEU A 133 -2.84 12.44 -18.19
CA LEU A 133 -2.39 11.20 -17.57
C LEU A 133 -2.28 11.40 -16.06
N TYR A 134 -3.02 10.60 -15.30
CA TYR A 134 -2.94 10.54 -13.85
C TYR A 134 -2.26 9.24 -13.42
N LEU A 135 -1.39 9.35 -12.42
CA LEU A 135 -0.74 8.21 -11.79
C LEU A 135 -1.23 8.11 -10.35
N LEU A 136 -1.85 6.98 -10.01
CA LEU A 136 -2.27 6.65 -8.65
C LEU A 136 -1.45 5.45 -8.17
N MET A 137 -0.80 5.58 -7.04
CA MET A 137 0.03 4.54 -6.45
C MET A 137 -0.49 4.20 -5.08
N THR A 138 -0.58 2.90 -4.79
CA THR A 138 -0.92 2.41 -3.45
C THR A 138 0.15 1.46 -2.97
N GLY A 139 0.20 1.23 -1.67
CA GLY A 139 1.13 0.30 -1.08
C GLY A 139 0.82 0.06 0.38
N SER A 140 0.97 -1.18 0.79
CA SER A 140 0.81 -1.61 2.18
C SER A 140 2.00 -1.20 3.06
N HIS A 141 3.19 -1.02 2.46
CA HIS A 141 4.42 -0.64 3.15
C HIS A 141 4.67 0.86 3.00
N ARG A 142 4.13 1.63 3.95
CA ARG A 142 4.17 3.11 3.95
C ARG A 142 5.60 3.65 3.80
N ASP A 143 6.55 3.05 4.48
CA ASP A 143 7.94 3.49 4.49
C ASP A 143 8.61 3.28 3.12
N LYS A 144 8.45 2.11 2.51
CA LYS A 144 8.96 1.82 1.18
C LYS A 144 8.26 2.67 0.10
N LEU A 145 6.93 2.83 0.20
CA LEU A 145 6.17 3.68 -0.71
C LEU A 145 6.66 5.13 -0.66
N SER A 146 6.96 5.63 0.53
CA SER A 146 7.44 7.01 0.70
C SER A 146 8.82 7.26 0.06
N THR A 147 9.63 6.23 -0.18
CA THR A 147 10.91 6.39 -0.90
C THR A 147 10.73 6.90 -2.33
N LEU A 148 9.58 6.62 -2.95
CA LEU A 148 9.24 7.12 -4.29
C LEU A 148 9.06 8.65 -4.35
N VAL A 149 8.85 9.32 -3.21
CA VAL A 149 8.54 10.77 -3.15
C VAL A 149 9.44 11.59 -2.23
N GLN A 150 10.14 11.00 -1.27
CA GLN A 150 10.86 11.73 -0.21
C GLN A 150 12.28 12.16 -0.60
N ASN A 151 12.91 11.50 -1.55
CA ASN A 151 14.26 11.79 -1.97
C ASN A 151 14.25 12.67 -3.22
N ARG A 152 15.18 13.65 -3.31
CA ARG A 152 15.36 14.48 -4.53
C ARG A 152 15.64 13.66 -5.80
N GLN A 153 16.22 12.48 -5.64
CA GLN A 153 16.49 11.54 -6.73
C GLN A 153 15.32 10.57 -6.99
N ALA A 154 14.25 10.64 -6.19
CA ALA A 154 13.09 9.77 -6.37
C ALA A 154 12.28 10.17 -7.60
N PRO A 155 11.65 9.19 -8.30
CA PRO A 155 10.88 9.46 -9.52
C PRO A 155 9.76 10.47 -9.31
N PHE A 156 9.11 10.47 -8.15
CA PHE A 156 7.97 11.35 -7.85
C PHE A 156 8.28 12.31 -6.71
N PHE A 157 9.52 12.82 -6.64
CA PHE A 157 9.93 13.79 -5.61
C PHE A 157 8.92 14.94 -5.49
N GLY A 158 8.50 15.22 -4.25
CA GLY A 158 7.48 16.22 -3.94
C GLY A 158 6.03 15.74 -4.14
N GLY A 159 5.83 14.48 -4.53
CA GLY A 159 4.52 13.85 -4.59
C GLY A 159 3.87 13.75 -3.20
N ILE A 160 2.54 13.72 -3.17
CA ILE A 160 1.76 13.69 -1.92
C ILE A 160 1.49 12.24 -1.54
N VAL A 161 2.00 11.81 -0.37
CA VAL A 161 1.62 10.55 0.26
C VAL A 161 0.55 10.83 1.31
N ARG A 162 -0.61 10.20 1.19
CA ARG A 162 -1.71 10.32 2.14
C ARG A 162 -2.07 8.94 2.70
N PRO A 163 -2.38 8.83 3.99
CA PRO A 163 -2.99 7.62 4.51
C PRO A 163 -4.34 7.40 3.83
N PHE A 164 -4.71 6.13 3.65
CA PHE A 164 -6.05 5.80 3.18
C PHE A 164 -7.06 6.35 4.20
N PRO A 165 -8.17 6.96 3.76
CA PRO A 165 -9.20 7.43 4.68
C PRO A 165 -9.72 6.26 5.53
N PRO A 166 -9.93 6.45 6.84
CA PRO A 166 -10.55 5.44 7.66
C PRO A 166 -11.93 5.05 7.11
N LEU A 167 -12.23 3.76 7.13
CA LEU A 167 -13.55 3.26 6.74
C LEU A 167 -14.59 3.71 7.78
N GLY A 168 -15.64 4.38 7.31
CA GLY A 168 -16.69 4.96 8.13
C GLY A 168 -18.03 4.24 8.07
N SER A 169 -19.09 4.94 8.45
CA SER A 169 -20.45 4.42 8.53
C SER A 169 -20.99 3.80 7.25
N SER A 170 -20.62 4.31 6.08
CA SER A 170 -21.03 3.74 4.80
C SER A 170 -20.44 2.34 4.56
N TYR A 171 -19.20 2.10 5.01
CA TYR A 171 -18.60 0.77 5.00
C TYR A 171 -19.34 -0.18 5.94
N ILE A 172 -19.62 0.25 7.17
CA ILE A 172 -20.36 -0.52 8.16
C ILE A 172 -21.75 -0.87 7.64
N ALA A 173 -22.50 0.09 7.09
CA ALA A 173 -23.83 -0.17 6.52
C ALA A 173 -23.79 -1.19 5.37
N SER A 174 -22.80 -1.10 4.49
CA SER A 174 -22.60 -2.06 3.40
C SER A 174 -22.28 -3.47 3.92
N MET A 175 -21.43 -3.57 4.95
CA MET A 175 -21.07 -4.86 5.55
C MET A 175 -22.23 -5.50 6.30
N VAL A 176 -23.02 -4.71 7.06
CA VAL A 176 -24.24 -5.16 7.73
C VAL A 176 -25.24 -5.70 6.71
N ALA A 177 -25.53 -4.96 5.64
CA ALA A 177 -26.44 -5.41 4.60
C ALA A 177 -26.02 -6.78 4.05
N ARG A 178 -24.74 -6.92 3.71
CA ARG A 178 -24.20 -8.14 3.12
C ARG A 178 -24.19 -9.33 4.08
N VAL A 179 -23.81 -9.16 5.35
CA VAL A 179 -23.79 -10.27 6.30
C VAL A 179 -25.20 -10.71 6.68
N ASN A 180 -26.15 -9.77 6.81
CA ASN A 180 -27.54 -10.05 7.15
C ASN A 180 -28.29 -10.84 6.07
N GLU A 181 -27.80 -10.88 4.82
CA GLU A 181 -28.30 -11.78 3.77
C GLU A 181 -28.07 -13.26 4.11
N SER A 182 -27.04 -13.56 4.90
CA SER A 182 -26.64 -14.91 5.30
C SER A 182 -27.11 -15.31 6.70
N LEU A 183 -27.71 -14.39 7.46
CA LEU A 183 -28.14 -14.62 8.83
C LEU A 183 -29.67 -14.80 8.93
N ALA A 184 -30.11 -15.66 9.86
CA ALA A 184 -31.51 -15.75 10.22
C ALA A 184 -32.03 -14.43 10.82
N ASP A 185 -33.33 -14.14 10.70
CA ASP A 185 -33.90 -12.87 11.16
C ASP A 185 -33.64 -12.58 12.65
N SER A 186 -33.62 -13.62 13.48
CA SER A 186 -33.33 -13.52 14.92
C SER A 186 -31.86 -13.23 15.24
N ALA A 187 -30.96 -13.38 14.25
CA ALA A 187 -29.51 -13.23 14.39
C ALA A 187 -28.95 -12.01 13.64
N LYS A 188 -29.84 -11.22 13.03
CA LYS A 188 -29.43 -10.02 12.28
C LYS A 188 -28.72 -9.01 13.16
N LEU A 189 -27.67 -8.40 12.59
CA LEU A 189 -26.86 -7.41 13.23
C LEU A 189 -27.38 -6.00 12.92
N ALA A 190 -27.30 -5.10 13.89
CA ALA A 190 -27.44 -3.66 13.69
C ALA A 190 -26.09 -3.03 13.32
N PRO A 191 -26.08 -1.84 12.67
CA PRO A 191 -24.83 -1.12 12.39
C PRO A 191 -23.96 -0.89 13.63
N GLU A 192 -24.56 -0.64 14.77
CA GLU A 192 -23.91 -0.41 16.06
C GLU A 192 -23.14 -1.65 16.55
N ASP A 193 -23.68 -2.84 16.34
CA ASP A 193 -23.02 -4.10 16.68
C ASP A 193 -21.74 -4.30 15.88
N LEU A 194 -21.82 -4.00 14.58
CA LEU A 194 -20.68 -4.13 13.68
C LEU A 194 -19.63 -3.05 13.93
N GLU A 195 -20.04 -1.80 14.19
CA GLU A 195 -19.14 -0.72 14.56
C GLU A 195 -18.38 -1.05 15.84
N ALA A 196 -19.07 -1.56 16.87
CA ALA A 196 -18.44 -1.99 18.13
C ALA A 196 -17.41 -3.11 17.90
N ALA A 197 -17.73 -4.11 17.09
CA ALA A 197 -16.81 -5.18 16.73
C ALA A 197 -15.59 -4.62 15.94
N PHE A 198 -15.83 -3.69 15.02
CA PHE A 198 -14.79 -3.05 14.22
C PHE A 198 -13.80 -2.26 15.08
N GLU A 199 -14.30 -1.52 16.08
CA GLU A 199 -13.45 -0.84 17.08
C GLU A 199 -12.61 -1.84 17.88
N VAL A 200 -13.20 -2.95 18.33
CA VAL A 200 -12.50 -3.98 19.12
C VAL A 200 -11.31 -4.56 18.33
N VAL A 201 -11.46 -4.81 17.03
CA VAL A 201 -10.39 -5.33 16.17
C VAL A 201 -9.49 -4.22 15.58
N GLY A 202 -9.49 -3.01 16.16
CA GLY A 202 -8.61 -1.90 15.78
C GLY A 202 -8.94 -1.30 14.41
N ARG A 203 -10.22 -1.32 14.02
CA ARG A 203 -10.73 -0.83 12.71
C ARG A 203 -10.03 -1.46 11.51
N ARG A 204 -9.68 -2.74 11.63
CA ARG A 204 -9.00 -3.53 10.59
C ARG A 204 -10.02 -4.33 9.79
N PRO A 205 -10.23 -4.01 8.50
CA PRO A 205 -11.27 -4.63 7.67
C PRO A 205 -11.09 -6.14 7.48
N GLU A 206 -9.84 -6.60 7.39
CA GLU A 206 -9.53 -8.03 7.29
C GLU A 206 -9.97 -8.79 8.53
N LEU A 207 -9.67 -8.27 9.74
CA LEU A 207 -10.05 -8.90 10.99
C LEU A 207 -11.57 -8.89 11.19
N LEU A 208 -12.24 -7.80 10.82
CA LEU A 208 -13.71 -7.75 10.85
C LEU A 208 -14.32 -8.79 9.90
N THR A 209 -13.76 -8.91 8.70
CA THR A 209 -14.23 -9.92 7.71
C THR A 209 -14.07 -11.33 8.24
N ASP A 210 -12.96 -11.63 8.91
CA ASP A 210 -12.74 -12.92 9.56
C ASP A 210 -13.73 -13.14 10.70
N CYS A 211 -13.98 -12.14 11.55
CA CYS A 211 -14.99 -12.24 12.61
C CYS A 211 -16.40 -12.54 12.04
N LEU A 212 -16.76 -11.90 10.94
CA LEU A 212 -18.06 -12.14 10.30
C LEU A 212 -18.14 -13.53 9.66
N ARG A 213 -17.06 -14.04 9.12
CA ARG A 213 -16.98 -15.42 8.62
C ARG A 213 -17.15 -16.41 9.76
N ASP A 214 -16.42 -16.23 10.85
CA ASP A 214 -16.50 -17.08 12.04
C ASP A 214 -17.91 -17.03 12.67
N LEU A 215 -18.58 -15.87 12.64
CA LEU A 215 -19.96 -15.69 13.12
C LEU A 215 -20.96 -16.54 12.35
N ILE A 216 -20.84 -16.62 11.02
CA ILE A 216 -21.76 -17.41 10.18
C ILE A 216 -21.68 -18.91 10.53
N PHE A 217 -20.52 -19.38 10.95
CA PHE A 217 -20.26 -20.78 11.33
C PHE A 217 -20.23 -21.01 12.84
N ALA A 218 -20.69 -20.04 13.66
CA ALA A 218 -20.65 -20.17 15.11
C ALA A 218 -21.55 -21.31 15.61
N PRO A 219 -21.04 -22.29 16.40
CA PRO A 219 -21.79 -23.45 16.86
C PRO A 219 -22.96 -23.10 17.80
N GLU A 220 -22.81 -22.06 18.60
CA GLU A 220 -23.78 -21.55 19.54
C GLU A 220 -24.86 -20.65 18.89
N GLY A 221 -24.74 -20.44 17.58
CA GLY A 221 -25.63 -19.55 16.82
C GLY A 221 -25.01 -18.15 16.61
N ALA A 222 -25.46 -17.52 15.54
CA ALA A 222 -25.04 -16.16 15.19
C ALA A 222 -25.85 -15.11 15.95
N GLY A 223 -25.28 -13.91 16.09
CA GLY A 223 -25.96 -12.75 16.67
C GLY A 223 -24.97 -11.74 17.27
N PRO A 224 -25.47 -10.61 17.80
CA PRO A 224 -24.62 -9.54 18.33
C PRO A 224 -23.67 -9.99 19.44
N GLU A 225 -24.12 -10.84 20.36
CA GLU A 225 -23.28 -11.31 21.48
C GLU A 225 -22.16 -12.24 20.99
N ALA A 226 -22.48 -13.15 20.05
CA ALA A 226 -21.48 -14.01 19.43
C ALA A 226 -20.42 -13.17 18.67
N LEU A 227 -20.83 -12.13 17.94
CA LEU A 227 -19.91 -11.23 17.26
C LEU A 227 -18.97 -10.52 18.24
N ARG A 228 -19.48 -9.99 19.35
CA ARG A 228 -18.64 -9.33 20.37
C ARG A 228 -17.61 -10.28 20.96
N ARG A 229 -18.01 -11.52 21.28
CA ARG A 229 -17.11 -12.56 21.79
C ARG A 229 -16.04 -12.89 20.76
N ILE A 230 -16.41 -13.19 19.51
CA ILE A 230 -15.49 -13.50 18.41
C ILE A 230 -14.49 -12.36 18.20
N ALA A 231 -14.96 -11.10 18.16
CA ALA A 231 -14.09 -9.94 18.00
C ALA A 231 -13.08 -9.80 19.16
N SER A 232 -13.52 -10.06 20.40
CA SER A 232 -12.66 -10.01 21.58
C SER A 232 -11.61 -11.12 21.56
N GLU A 233 -12.00 -12.35 21.21
CA GLU A 233 -11.08 -13.48 21.04
C GLU A 233 -10.05 -13.20 19.94
N ARG A 234 -10.49 -12.64 18.80
CA ARG A 234 -9.62 -12.27 17.68
C ARG A 234 -8.60 -11.20 18.09
N LYS A 235 -9.03 -10.20 18.86
CA LYS A 235 -8.13 -9.20 19.41
C LYS A 235 -7.05 -9.81 20.29
N VAL A 236 -7.43 -10.67 21.25
CA VAL A 236 -6.48 -11.36 22.13
C VAL A 236 -5.49 -12.21 21.32
N GLN A 237 -5.99 -12.95 20.33
CA GLN A 237 -5.11 -13.77 19.47
C GLN A 237 -4.12 -12.88 18.70
N THR A 238 -4.57 -11.77 18.14
CA THR A 238 -3.69 -10.83 17.43
C THR A 238 -2.62 -10.23 18.35
N GLU A 239 -2.97 -9.91 19.60
CA GLU A 239 -2.01 -9.45 20.61
C GLU A 239 -0.97 -10.53 20.93
N ILE A 240 -1.39 -11.78 21.12
CA ILE A 240 -0.49 -12.93 21.37
C ILE A 240 0.46 -13.13 20.18
N ASP A 241 -0.04 -13.13 18.97
CA ASP A 241 0.76 -13.31 17.75
C ASP A 241 1.80 -12.18 17.61
N THR A 242 1.40 -10.94 17.87
CA THR A 242 2.29 -9.76 17.85
C THR A 242 3.38 -9.88 18.90
N LEU A 243 3.05 -10.27 20.14
CA LEU A 243 4.03 -10.47 21.21
C LEU A 243 4.98 -11.64 20.91
N SER A 244 4.47 -12.72 20.34
CA SER A 244 5.29 -13.87 19.91
C SER A 244 6.30 -13.46 18.84
N GLU A 245 5.88 -12.65 17.86
CA GLU A 245 6.78 -12.14 16.85
C GLU A 245 7.84 -11.21 17.45
N ILE A 246 7.46 -10.30 18.35
CA ILE A 246 8.41 -9.43 19.07
C ILE A 246 9.38 -10.28 19.89
N ALA A 247 8.93 -11.33 20.59
CA ALA A 247 9.77 -12.20 21.40
C ALA A 247 10.81 -12.96 20.54
N SER A 248 10.54 -13.21 19.27
CA SER A 248 11.48 -13.81 18.33
C SER A 248 12.61 -12.87 17.86
N MET A 249 12.50 -11.57 18.14
CA MET A 249 13.47 -10.56 17.74
C MET A 249 14.68 -10.52 18.66
N THR A 250 15.74 -9.81 18.20
CA THR A 250 16.90 -9.59 19.07
C THR A 250 16.53 -8.74 20.28
N PRO A 251 17.22 -8.91 21.44
CA PRO A 251 16.95 -8.10 22.63
C PRO A 251 17.01 -6.60 22.36
N LEU A 252 17.91 -6.16 21.48
CA LEU A 252 18.03 -4.75 21.11
C LEU A 252 16.79 -4.25 20.35
N GLN A 253 16.26 -5.03 19.41
CA GLN A 253 15.04 -4.69 18.69
C GLN A 253 13.83 -4.61 19.63
N GLN A 254 13.69 -5.59 20.53
CA GLN A 254 12.65 -5.56 21.56
C GLN A 254 12.76 -4.32 22.46
N GLY A 255 13.97 -3.98 22.92
CA GLY A 255 14.24 -2.79 23.72
C GLY A 255 13.85 -1.50 23.00
N ILE A 256 14.16 -1.39 21.71
CA ILE A 256 13.77 -0.24 20.88
C ILE A 256 12.24 -0.13 20.82
N LEU A 257 11.52 -1.20 20.53
CA LEU A 257 10.05 -1.20 20.44
C LEU A 257 9.41 -0.79 21.78
N ARG A 258 9.92 -1.28 22.93
CA ARG A 258 9.44 -0.88 24.26
C ARG A 258 9.66 0.61 24.54
N ILE A 259 10.82 1.16 24.18
CA ILE A 259 11.09 2.59 24.34
C ILE A 259 10.18 3.41 23.43
N MET A 260 9.97 2.98 22.19
CA MET A 260 9.05 3.63 21.26
C MET A 260 7.61 3.62 21.77
N ALA A 261 7.14 2.50 22.31
CA ALA A 261 5.80 2.39 22.90
C ALA A 261 5.59 3.38 24.06
N ARG A 262 6.62 3.56 24.91
CA ARG A 262 6.57 4.49 26.05
C ARG A 262 6.72 5.97 25.65
N LYS A 263 7.61 6.29 24.71
CA LYS A 263 7.94 7.68 24.33
C LYS A 263 7.07 8.24 23.20
N GLY A 264 6.43 7.38 22.41
CA GLY A 264 5.62 7.78 21.27
C GLY A 264 6.37 8.74 20.32
N LEU A 265 5.79 9.88 20.04
CA LEU A 265 6.38 10.91 19.16
C LEU A 265 7.65 11.58 19.72
N ALA A 266 7.92 11.46 21.02
CA ALA A 266 9.13 11.98 21.65
C ALA A 266 10.33 11.04 21.53
N PHE A 267 10.17 9.90 20.86
CA PHE A 267 11.27 8.95 20.67
C PHE A 267 12.38 9.52 19.77
N GLN A 268 13.58 9.56 20.32
CA GLN A 268 14.80 10.00 19.64
C GLN A 268 15.80 8.83 19.63
N PRO A 269 15.91 8.07 18.53
CA PRO A 269 16.63 6.81 18.50
C PRO A 269 18.13 6.91 18.79
N PHE A 270 18.73 8.03 18.44
CA PHE A 270 20.19 8.22 18.52
C PHE A 270 20.63 9.09 19.70
N SER A 271 19.67 9.56 20.53
CA SER A 271 20.00 10.30 21.74
C SER A 271 20.80 9.44 22.71
N GLU A 272 21.64 10.08 23.52
CA GLU A 272 22.39 9.41 24.58
C GLU A 272 21.47 8.71 25.58
N GLU A 273 20.37 9.38 25.97
CA GLU A 273 19.33 8.83 26.83
C GLU A 273 18.73 7.51 26.29
N THR A 274 18.37 7.48 25.02
CA THR A 274 17.81 6.26 24.40
C THR A 274 18.84 5.13 24.33
N ARG A 275 20.08 5.46 23.97
CA ARG A 275 21.16 4.48 23.88
C ARG A 275 21.58 3.94 25.25
N GLU A 276 21.55 4.78 26.26
CA GLU A 276 21.79 4.37 27.66
C GLU A 276 20.69 3.42 28.13
N ALA A 277 19.41 3.72 27.86
CA ALA A 277 18.28 2.86 28.19
C ALA A 277 18.30 1.51 27.45
N LEU A 278 19.06 1.39 26.37
CA LEU A 278 19.26 0.13 25.63
C LEU A 278 20.44 -0.72 26.09
N LYS A 279 21.15 -0.31 27.13
CA LYS A 279 22.36 -0.98 27.64
C LYS A 279 22.10 -2.45 27.98
N ASP A 280 21.05 -2.72 28.75
CA ASP A 280 20.73 -4.08 29.19
C ASP A 280 20.35 -4.98 28.00
N ALA A 281 19.62 -4.42 27.04
CA ALA A 281 19.28 -5.08 25.80
C ALA A 281 20.49 -5.29 24.86
N HIS A 282 21.63 -4.64 25.15
CA HIS A 282 22.88 -4.74 24.39
C HIS A 282 24.05 -5.21 25.24
N ARG A 283 23.84 -6.28 26.03
CA ARG A 283 24.86 -6.97 26.82
C ARG A 283 25.61 -6.05 27.82
N GLY A 284 24.90 -5.14 28.46
CA GLY A 284 25.44 -4.19 29.43
C GLY A 284 26.30 -3.07 28.84
N ARG A 285 26.32 -2.89 27.52
CA ARG A 285 27.08 -1.83 26.83
C ARG A 285 26.14 -0.88 26.08
N MET A 286 26.43 0.40 26.15
CA MET A 286 25.68 1.37 25.35
C MET A 286 25.91 1.09 23.84
N PRO A 287 24.82 0.85 23.04
CA PRO A 287 24.98 0.54 21.63
C PRO A 287 25.50 1.77 20.85
N ALA A 288 26.34 1.54 19.84
CA ALA A 288 26.74 2.58 18.93
C ALA A 288 25.55 3.07 18.08
N VAL A 289 25.60 4.30 17.57
CA VAL A 289 24.55 4.87 16.70
C VAL A 289 24.28 3.95 15.51
N THR A 290 25.32 3.41 14.86
CA THR A 290 25.19 2.49 13.73
C THR A 290 24.49 1.20 14.11
N THR A 291 24.72 0.68 15.32
CA THR A 291 24.03 -0.53 15.82
C THR A 291 22.53 -0.29 16.00
N VAL A 292 22.14 0.85 16.57
CA VAL A 292 20.72 1.24 16.70
C VAL A 292 20.11 1.46 15.33
N GLN A 293 20.84 2.09 14.40
CA GLN A 293 20.37 2.30 13.03
C GLN A 293 20.10 0.98 12.30
N THR A 294 20.99 -0.01 12.41
CA THR A 294 20.79 -1.34 11.81
C THR A 294 19.58 -2.04 12.41
N ALA A 295 19.39 -1.96 13.74
CA ALA A 295 18.23 -2.55 14.39
C ALA A 295 16.92 -1.88 13.94
N LEU A 296 16.91 -0.55 13.79
CA LEU A 296 15.75 0.19 13.26
C LEU A 296 15.44 -0.15 11.80
N LEU A 297 16.47 -0.33 10.96
CA LEU A 297 16.27 -0.78 9.58
C LEU A 297 15.58 -2.14 9.53
N ALA A 298 16.06 -3.10 10.33
CA ALA A 298 15.43 -4.42 10.41
C ALA A 298 13.99 -4.37 10.94
N LEU A 299 13.68 -3.49 11.90
CA LEU A 299 12.32 -3.27 12.39
C LEU A 299 11.41 -2.63 11.33
N ARG A 300 11.96 -1.76 10.49
CA ARG A 300 11.26 -1.17 9.35
C ARG A 300 10.95 -2.21 8.27
N GLU A 301 11.92 -3.06 7.94
CA GLU A 301 11.74 -4.16 6.98
C GLU A 301 10.67 -5.16 7.44
N LYS A 302 10.58 -5.40 8.76
CA LYS A 302 9.54 -6.23 9.37
C LYS A 302 8.17 -5.52 9.49
N GLY A 303 8.06 -4.23 9.20
CA GLY A 303 6.81 -3.47 9.28
C GLY A 303 6.38 -3.04 10.69
N PHE A 304 7.25 -3.15 11.70
CA PHE A 304 6.94 -2.70 13.07
C PHE A 304 7.12 -1.20 13.28
N VAL A 305 8.01 -0.60 12.49
CA VAL A 305 8.40 0.81 12.61
C VAL A 305 8.40 1.44 11.23
N TRP A 306 7.95 2.65 11.13
CA TRP A 306 8.11 3.44 9.92
C TRP A 306 8.73 4.80 10.23
N ARG A 307 9.38 5.39 9.21
CA ARG A 307 10.05 6.69 9.32
C ARG A 307 9.11 7.77 8.79
N ARG A 308 8.58 8.59 9.71
CA ARG A 308 7.68 9.70 9.37
C ARG A 308 8.43 10.85 8.67
N GLU A 309 9.56 11.25 9.26
CA GLU A 309 10.44 12.32 8.76
C GLU A 309 11.89 11.97 9.06
N TYR A 310 12.82 12.81 8.63
CA TYR A 310 14.23 12.58 8.92
C TYR A 310 14.47 12.54 10.44
N GLY A 311 14.92 11.40 10.95
CA GLY A 311 15.18 11.17 12.37
C GLY A 311 13.95 10.84 13.22
N GLN A 312 12.73 10.90 12.69
CA GLN A 312 11.50 10.54 13.40
C GLN A 312 11.02 9.15 13.01
N TYR A 313 10.94 8.28 14.00
CA TYR A 313 10.45 6.91 13.85
C TYR A 313 9.24 6.71 14.75
N ILE A 314 8.21 6.05 14.24
CA ILE A 314 7.00 5.72 15.00
C ILE A 314 6.61 4.26 14.75
N LEU A 315 5.89 3.67 15.68
CA LEU A 315 5.31 2.34 15.50
C LEU A 315 4.31 2.37 14.35
N ASP A 316 4.31 1.32 13.53
CA ASP A 316 3.40 1.24 12.38
C ASP A 316 1.95 1.05 12.82
N ASN A 317 1.73 0.32 13.90
CA ASN A 317 0.41 0.07 14.48
C ASN A 317 0.39 0.43 15.97
N ALA A 318 -0.67 1.13 16.41
CA ALA A 318 -0.90 1.45 17.81
C ALA A 318 -1.09 0.19 18.68
N ASP A 319 -1.59 -0.91 18.12
CA ASP A 319 -1.78 -2.19 18.83
C ASP A 319 -0.46 -2.76 19.35
N ILE A 320 0.67 -2.50 18.67
CA ILE A 320 2.01 -2.88 19.15
C ILE A 320 2.30 -2.22 20.50
N ALA A 321 1.98 -0.93 20.65
CA ALA A 321 2.19 -0.22 21.91
C ALA A 321 1.28 -0.77 23.03
N VAL A 322 0.03 -1.10 22.70
CA VAL A 322 -0.93 -1.68 23.64
C VAL A 322 -0.48 -3.07 24.10
N ALA A 323 -0.05 -3.92 23.17
CA ALA A 323 0.43 -5.26 23.48
C ALA A 323 1.67 -5.21 24.38
N LEU A 324 2.64 -4.34 24.08
CA LEU A 324 3.86 -4.17 24.90
C LEU A 324 3.55 -3.60 26.29
N ALA A 325 2.62 -2.65 26.41
CA ALA A 325 2.25 -2.06 27.71
C ALA A 325 1.62 -3.10 28.65
N ARG A 326 0.85 -4.06 28.11
CA ARG A 326 0.28 -5.16 28.91
C ARG A 326 1.34 -6.15 29.36
N SER A 327 2.30 -6.50 28.48
CA SER A 327 3.37 -7.43 28.81
C SER A 327 4.37 -6.91 29.85
N ASP A 328 4.53 -5.58 29.98
CA ASP A 328 5.39 -4.93 30.98
C ASP A 328 4.67 -4.73 32.34
N GLY A 329 3.35 -4.98 32.43
CA GLY A 329 2.51 -4.82 33.64
C GLY A 329 2.18 -6.14 34.36
N ASP A 330 2.47 -7.27 33.76
CA ASP A 330 2.43 -8.62 34.34
C ASP A 330 3.83 -9.03 34.79
#